data_41dd86e0c699f995845dceef8f5e3fca
#
_entry.id   41dd86e0c699f995845dceef8f5e3fca
#
_cell.length_a   1.000
_cell.length_b   1.000
_cell.length_c   1.000
_cell.angle_alpha   90.00
_cell.angle_beta   90.00
_cell.angle_gamma   90.00
#
_symmetry.space_group_name_H-M   'P 1'
#
loop_
_entity.id
_entity.type
_entity.pdbx_description
1 polymer ?
#
loop_
_entity_poly.entity_id
_entity_poly.type
_entity_poly.pdbx_seq_one_letter_code
_entity_poly.pdbx_strand_id
1 'polypeptide(L)'
;GASPINISINESNYFLRDLDPNSNFQDPQLYYSNQADLFEANLLQNELVTEITDFIPSTEGYEIINRETSTDGSTQIDTTIIAPGLRVSLPTDYFQEKIIDKEGAPELSNDNNFKDYFRGLYFKVNSTTEDGNLFIFNQELATITLYYNFLRAEVDSTGDPVLDEDGNAVIETIYKNYSLRFGGINLNVFENELTPEIASAIANPNTLEGEENLYLRGGDGIITVINLFGDDVDSNGVADELEQLRDQEWI
;
A
#
# COMPACT_ATOMS: atom_id res chain seq x y z
N GLY A 1 -11.06 -5.80 -22.55
CA GLY A 1 -10.63 -4.71 -21.66
C GLY A 1 -10.58 -5.22 -20.24
N ALA A 2 -10.03 -4.44 -19.32
CA ALA A 2 -10.05 -4.79 -17.92
C ALA A 2 -11.48 -4.69 -17.36
N SER A 3 -11.83 -5.57 -16.42
CA SER A 3 -13.11 -5.54 -15.72
C SER A 3 -13.08 -4.47 -14.62
N PRO A 4 -14.23 -3.86 -14.28
CA PRO A 4 -14.30 -2.88 -13.21
C PRO A 4 -14.04 -3.53 -11.85
N ILE A 5 -13.45 -2.76 -10.96
CA ILE A 5 -13.14 -3.14 -9.58
C ILE A 5 -13.57 -2.04 -8.61
N ASN A 6 -13.83 -2.42 -7.37
CA ASN A 6 -14.03 -1.47 -6.29
C ASN A 6 -12.77 -1.45 -5.41
N ILE A 7 -12.37 -0.25 -4.99
CA ILE A 7 -11.21 -0.06 -4.12
C ILE A 7 -11.67 0.71 -2.89
N SER A 8 -11.57 0.10 -1.72
CA SER A 8 -11.72 0.83 -0.47
C SER A 8 -10.35 1.22 0.09
N ILE A 9 -10.25 2.43 0.60
CA ILE A 9 -9.03 2.97 1.22
C ILE A 9 -9.35 3.24 2.68
N ASN A 10 -8.70 2.51 3.56
CA ASN A 10 -8.83 2.65 5.00
C ASN A 10 -7.53 3.17 5.61
N GLU A 11 -7.60 3.91 6.71
CA GLU A 11 -6.42 4.18 7.51
C GLU A 11 -5.94 2.87 8.15
N SER A 12 -4.65 2.59 8.03
CA SER A 12 -4.03 1.45 8.70
C SER A 12 -3.62 1.81 10.12
N ASN A 13 -3.95 0.97 11.10
CA ASN A 13 -3.36 1.03 12.43
C ASN A 13 -2.18 0.05 12.59
N TYR A 14 -1.85 -0.72 11.54
CA TYR A 14 -0.73 -1.63 11.50
C TYR A 14 0.54 -0.87 11.10
N PHE A 15 1.38 -0.59 12.09
CA PHE A 15 2.61 0.14 11.86
C PHE A 15 3.72 -0.81 11.35
N LEU A 16 4.05 -0.68 10.06
CA LEU A 16 5.13 -1.44 9.44
C LEU A 16 6.49 -0.84 9.83
N ARG A 17 7.36 -1.64 10.45
CA ARG A 17 8.67 -1.25 10.97
C ARG A 17 9.75 -2.17 10.42
N ASP A 18 10.96 -1.66 10.25
CA ASP A 18 12.11 -2.48 9.84
C ASP A 18 12.53 -3.48 10.93
N LEU A 19 12.47 -3.05 12.18
CA LEU A 19 12.91 -3.83 13.32
C LEU A 19 11.77 -4.11 14.30
N ASP A 20 11.78 -5.32 14.89
CA ASP A 20 10.79 -5.77 15.85
C ASP A 20 10.98 -5.12 17.23
N PRO A 21 10.01 -4.37 17.74
CA PRO A 21 10.05 -3.82 19.09
C PRO A 21 10.15 -4.90 20.19
N ASN A 22 9.62 -6.09 19.95
CA ASN A 22 9.65 -7.18 20.93
C ASN A 22 11.04 -7.80 21.10
N SER A 23 11.90 -7.64 20.10
CA SER A 23 13.32 -8.03 20.18
C SER A 23 14.24 -6.90 20.66
N ASN A 24 13.68 -5.82 21.24
CA ASN A 24 14.41 -4.59 21.53
C ASN A 24 15.08 -4.00 20.28
N PHE A 25 14.43 -4.10 19.13
CA PHE A 25 14.92 -3.64 17.83
C PHE A 25 16.25 -4.29 17.39
N GLN A 26 16.46 -5.55 17.74
CA GLN A 26 17.65 -6.31 17.31
C GLN A 26 17.37 -7.15 16.07
N ASP A 27 16.13 -7.67 15.94
CA ASP A 27 15.74 -8.52 14.84
C ASP A 27 14.83 -7.77 13.84
N PRO A 28 14.82 -8.17 12.56
CA PRO A 28 13.87 -7.65 11.60
C PRO A 28 12.42 -7.99 12.00
N GLN A 29 11.50 -7.05 11.79
CA GLN A 29 10.08 -7.30 11.94
C GLN A 29 9.61 -8.23 10.82
N LEU A 30 8.96 -9.32 11.18
CA LEU A 30 8.37 -10.26 10.21
C LEU A 30 6.93 -9.89 9.89
N TYR A 31 6.58 -9.95 8.61
CA TYR A 31 5.24 -9.69 8.10
C TYR A 31 4.75 -10.89 7.28
N TYR A 32 3.45 -11.15 7.37
CA TYR A 32 2.81 -12.26 6.69
C TYR A 32 1.74 -11.73 5.74
N SER A 33 1.71 -12.27 4.53
CA SER A 33 0.75 -11.87 3.49
C SER A 33 -0.66 -12.47 3.68
N ASN A 34 -0.84 -13.42 4.60
CA ASN A 34 -2.12 -14.08 4.88
C ASN A 34 -2.89 -13.45 6.06
N GLN A 35 -2.82 -12.13 6.21
CA GLN A 35 -3.45 -11.40 7.32
C GLN A 35 -4.78 -10.72 6.92
N ALA A 36 -5.40 -11.11 5.81
CA ALA A 36 -6.65 -10.53 5.34
C ALA A 36 -7.74 -10.54 6.42
N ASP A 37 -7.91 -11.66 7.13
CA ASP A 37 -8.88 -11.81 8.21
C ASP A 37 -8.72 -10.76 9.32
N LEU A 38 -7.49 -10.36 9.63
CA LEU A 38 -7.22 -9.35 10.66
C LEU A 38 -7.63 -7.96 10.20
N PHE A 39 -7.47 -7.65 8.92
CA PHE A 39 -7.98 -6.40 8.34
C PHE A 39 -9.50 -6.42 8.27
N GLU A 40 -10.12 -7.51 7.83
CA GLU A 40 -11.57 -7.66 7.79
C GLU A 40 -12.21 -7.54 9.18
N ALA A 41 -11.56 -8.05 10.22
CA ALA A 41 -11.99 -7.92 11.61
C ALA A 41 -11.72 -6.53 12.22
N ASN A 42 -11.26 -5.55 11.44
CA ASN A 42 -10.87 -4.21 11.88
C ASN A 42 -9.78 -4.19 12.97
N LEU A 43 -8.94 -5.22 13.02
CA LEU A 43 -7.84 -5.27 13.98
C LEU A 43 -6.60 -4.53 13.49
N LEU A 44 -6.40 -4.48 12.17
CA LEU A 44 -5.25 -3.84 11.53
C LEU A 44 -5.62 -2.60 10.71
N GLN A 45 -6.90 -2.27 10.58
CA GLN A 45 -7.39 -1.07 9.90
C GLN A 45 -8.26 -0.24 10.84
N ASN A 46 -8.31 1.05 10.54
CA ASN A 46 -9.18 2.02 11.18
C ASN A 46 -10.36 2.39 10.25
N GLU A 47 -10.79 3.63 10.35
CA GLU A 47 -11.91 4.15 9.57
C GLU A 47 -11.69 4.11 8.06
N LEU A 48 -12.77 4.00 7.33
CA LEU A 48 -12.81 4.13 5.89
C LEU A 48 -12.54 5.60 5.49
N VAL A 49 -11.47 5.81 4.74
CA VAL A 49 -11.13 7.13 4.20
C VAL A 49 -11.98 7.43 2.97
N THR A 50 -12.05 6.49 2.03
CA THR A 50 -12.89 6.61 0.81
C THR A 50 -13.11 5.27 0.15
N GLU A 51 -14.10 5.22 -0.73
CA GLU A 51 -14.38 4.09 -1.61
C GLU A 51 -14.46 4.58 -3.06
N ILE A 52 -13.81 3.84 -3.94
CA ILE A 52 -13.83 4.07 -5.39
C ILE A 52 -14.59 2.91 -6.01
N THR A 53 -15.69 3.19 -6.66
CA THR A 53 -16.53 2.18 -7.31
C THR A 53 -16.27 2.18 -8.81
N ASP A 54 -16.42 1.00 -9.42
CA ASP A 54 -16.35 0.80 -10.87
C ASP A 54 -15.08 1.35 -11.53
N PHE A 55 -13.94 1.30 -10.83
CA PHE A 55 -12.66 1.69 -11.41
C PHE A 55 -12.26 0.68 -12.49
N ILE A 56 -12.02 1.17 -13.71
CA ILE A 56 -11.53 0.36 -14.82
C ILE A 56 -10.06 0.67 -15.05
N PRO A 57 -9.14 -0.27 -14.74
CA PRO A 57 -7.72 -0.09 -15.02
C PRO A 57 -7.48 0.14 -16.52
N SER A 58 -6.65 1.14 -16.84
CA SER A 58 -6.31 1.50 -18.22
C SER A 58 -4.78 1.46 -18.40
N THR A 59 -4.35 1.15 -19.61
CA THR A 59 -2.96 1.29 -20.04
C THR A 59 -2.69 2.64 -20.69
N GLU A 60 -3.73 3.47 -20.86
CA GLU A 60 -3.61 4.80 -21.44
C GLU A 60 -3.30 5.82 -20.35
N GLY A 61 -2.47 6.81 -20.70
CA GLY A 61 -2.13 7.91 -19.79
C GLY A 61 -3.32 8.83 -19.51
N TYR A 62 -3.24 9.57 -18.42
CA TYR A 62 -4.20 10.61 -18.06
C TYR A 62 -3.77 11.97 -18.59
N GLU A 63 -4.73 12.68 -19.17
CA GLU A 63 -4.54 14.06 -19.57
C GLU A 63 -4.89 15.00 -18.39
N ILE A 64 -3.92 15.81 -17.98
CA ILE A 64 -4.11 16.85 -16.97
C ILE A 64 -4.12 18.20 -17.67
N ILE A 65 -5.21 18.91 -17.51
CA ILE A 65 -5.36 20.26 -18.04
C ILE A 65 -5.10 21.25 -16.90
N ASN A 66 -3.95 21.91 -16.94
CA ASN A 66 -3.61 23.01 -16.05
C ASN A 66 -4.11 24.33 -16.65
N ARG A 67 -4.79 25.13 -15.84
CA ARG A 67 -5.30 26.43 -16.25
C ARG A 67 -4.69 27.48 -15.32
N GLU A 68 -3.91 28.38 -15.90
CA GLU A 68 -3.36 29.53 -15.19
C GLU A 68 -4.02 30.79 -15.73
N THR A 69 -4.65 31.57 -14.85
CA THR A 69 -5.24 32.86 -15.21
C THR A 69 -4.31 33.96 -14.74
N SER A 70 -3.81 34.75 -15.70
CA SER A 70 -2.95 35.88 -15.43
C SER A 70 -3.74 37.07 -14.86
N THR A 71 -3.06 38.02 -14.27
CA THR A 71 -3.67 39.22 -13.68
C THR A 71 -4.38 40.11 -14.72
N ASP A 72 -4.07 39.95 -16.00
CA ASP A 72 -4.73 40.62 -17.13
C ASP A 72 -6.03 39.95 -17.59
N GLY A 73 -6.40 38.83 -16.93
CA GLY A 73 -7.59 38.02 -17.25
C GLY A 73 -7.37 37.00 -18.37
N SER A 74 -6.18 36.92 -18.95
CA SER A 74 -5.87 35.88 -19.92
C SER A 74 -5.69 34.51 -19.22
N THR A 75 -6.22 33.46 -19.85
CA THR A 75 -6.07 32.09 -19.32
C THR A 75 -5.16 31.29 -20.24
N GLN A 76 -4.06 30.82 -19.69
CA GLN A 76 -3.19 29.84 -20.35
C GLN A 76 -3.65 28.43 -19.97
N ILE A 77 -3.75 27.58 -20.97
CA ILE A 77 -4.09 26.16 -20.80
C ILE A 77 -2.86 25.35 -21.19
N ASP A 78 -2.34 24.60 -20.26
CA ASP A 78 -1.26 23.63 -20.48
C ASP A 78 -1.79 22.23 -20.25
N THR A 79 -1.48 21.32 -21.16
CA THR A 79 -1.90 19.93 -21.10
C THR A 79 -0.70 19.02 -20.92
N THR A 80 -0.72 18.25 -19.84
CA THR A 80 0.32 17.27 -19.52
C THR A 80 -0.28 15.88 -19.51
N ILE A 81 0.36 14.92 -20.19
CA ILE A 81 -0.02 13.50 -20.12
C ILE A 81 0.86 12.82 -19.07
N ILE A 82 0.21 12.23 -18.07
CA ILE A 82 0.87 11.43 -17.04
C ILE A 82 0.68 9.93 -17.30
N ALA A 83 1.57 9.12 -16.75
CA ALA A 83 1.50 7.67 -16.88
C ALA A 83 0.16 7.10 -16.35
N PRO A 84 -0.28 5.94 -16.87
CA PRO A 84 -1.46 5.24 -16.35
C PRO A 84 -1.33 5.01 -14.84
N GLY A 85 -2.45 5.15 -14.13
CA GLY A 85 -2.45 4.98 -12.67
C GLY A 85 -3.84 5.17 -12.08
N LEU A 86 -3.93 5.11 -10.77
CA LEU A 86 -5.11 5.48 -10.01
C LEU A 86 -4.96 6.92 -9.52
N ARG A 87 -5.89 7.78 -9.94
CA ARG A 87 -6.00 9.15 -9.41
C ARG A 87 -7.39 9.35 -8.85
N VAL A 88 -7.46 9.75 -7.60
CA VAL A 88 -8.72 9.91 -6.86
C VAL A 88 -8.67 11.16 -6.00
N SER A 89 -9.81 11.83 -5.88
CA SER A 89 -10.01 12.88 -4.88
C SER A 89 -10.33 12.23 -3.55
N LEU A 90 -9.50 12.51 -2.54
CA LEU A 90 -9.71 12.04 -1.18
C LEU A 90 -10.60 13.02 -0.40
N PRO A 91 -11.34 12.57 0.64
CA PRO A 91 -12.21 13.43 1.45
C PRO A 91 -11.42 14.56 2.12
N THR A 92 -11.83 15.79 1.88
CA THR A 92 -11.16 16.96 2.45
C THR A 92 -11.31 17.02 3.96
N ASP A 93 -12.48 16.68 4.48
CA ASP A 93 -12.77 16.74 5.91
C ASP A 93 -11.87 15.79 6.71
N TYR A 94 -11.63 14.59 6.20
CA TYR A 94 -10.70 13.65 6.82
C TYR A 94 -9.28 14.23 6.98
N PHE A 95 -8.74 14.81 5.90
CA PHE A 95 -7.39 15.39 5.93
C PHE A 95 -7.34 16.72 6.67
N GLN A 96 -8.44 17.46 6.70
CA GLN A 96 -8.57 18.66 7.54
C GLN A 96 -8.37 18.29 9.01
N GLU A 97 -9.14 17.36 9.54
CA GLU A 97 -9.07 16.92 10.93
C GLU A 97 -7.76 16.20 11.26
N LYS A 98 -7.30 15.35 10.32
CA LYS A 98 -6.13 14.50 10.53
C LYS A 98 -4.80 15.27 10.47
N ILE A 99 -4.72 16.29 9.64
CA ILE A 99 -3.45 17.00 9.38
C ILE A 99 -3.57 18.50 9.66
N ILE A 100 -4.49 19.21 9.00
CA ILE A 100 -4.51 20.67 9.04
C ILE A 100 -4.84 21.18 10.46
N ASP A 101 -5.87 20.63 11.08
CA ASP A 101 -6.28 21.02 12.44
C ASP A 101 -5.28 20.57 13.54
N LYS A 102 -4.30 19.75 13.15
CA LYS A 102 -3.21 19.30 14.02
C LYS A 102 -1.94 20.16 13.88
N GLU A 103 -2.01 21.30 13.21
CA GLU A 103 -0.87 22.21 13.12
C GLU A 103 -0.35 22.58 14.51
N GLY A 104 0.97 22.43 14.73
CA GLY A 104 1.61 22.69 16.01
C GLY A 104 1.44 21.59 17.08
N ALA A 105 0.68 20.53 16.79
CA ALA A 105 0.53 19.41 17.71
C ALA A 105 1.76 18.48 17.68
N PRO A 106 2.01 17.73 18.77
CA PRO A 106 3.16 16.82 18.88
C PRO A 106 3.24 15.78 17.76
N GLU A 107 2.08 15.33 17.26
CA GLU A 107 1.94 14.32 16.22
C GLU A 107 2.59 14.75 14.90
N LEU A 108 2.63 16.05 14.61
CA LEU A 108 3.22 16.62 13.41
C LEU A 108 4.60 17.25 13.62
N SER A 109 5.18 17.12 14.81
CA SER A 109 6.43 17.81 15.18
C SER A 109 7.67 17.27 14.48
N ASN A 110 7.65 16.00 14.05
CA ASN A 110 8.73 15.33 13.31
C ASN A 110 8.23 14.06 12.63
N ASP A 111 9.05 13.51 11.73
CA ASP A 111 8.75 12.30 10.95
C ASP A 111 8.36 11.09 11.79
N ASN A 112 9.03 10.85 12.90
CA ASN A 112 8.76 9.67 13.73
C ASN A 112 7.40 9.77 14.40
N ASN A 113 7.07 10.93 14.94
CA ASN A 113 5.77 11.19 15.54
C ASN A 113 4.67 11.12 14.49
N PHE A 114 4.91 11.67 13.30
CA PHE A 114 3.96 11.59 12.20
C PHE A 114 3.69 10.14 11.76
N LYS A 115 4.74 9.34 11.57
CA LYS A 115 4.61 7.93 11.21
C LYS A 115 3.94 7.08 12.28
N ASP A 116 4.09 7.41 13.56
CA ASP A 116 3.38 6.71 14.64
C ASP A 116 1.91 7.12 14.72
N TYR A 117 1.61 8.36 14.39
CA TYR A 117 0.26 8.92 14.35
C TYR A 117 -0.50 8.50 13.09
N PHE A 118 0.10 8.65 11.90
CA PHE A 118 -0.47 8.27 10.62
C PHE A 118 0.34 7.10 10.03
N ARG A 119 -0.04 5.89 10.44
CA ARG A 119 0.74 4.66 10.18
C ARG A 119 0.70 4.19 8.75
N GLY A 120 -0.25 4.65 7.96
CA GLY A 120 -0.38 4.34 6.55
C GLY A 120 -1.81 4.13 6.09
N LEU A 121 -1.95 3.62 4.87
CA LEU A 121 -3.23 3.32 4.25
C LEU A 121 -3.28 1.84 3.85
N TYR A 122 -4.44 1.24 4.06
CA TYR A 122 -4.80 -0.07 3.58
C TYR A 122 -5.73 0.05 2.38
N PHE A 123 -5.32 -0.56 1.27
CA PHE A 123 -6.09 -0.60 0.03
C PHE A 123 -6.68 -2.00 -0.13
N LYS A 124 -8.00 -2.11 -0.05
CA LYS A 124 -8.71 -3.35 -0.33
C LYS A 124 -9.32 -3.27 -1.72
N VAL A 125 -9.07 -4.29 -2.53
CA VAL A 125 -9.59 -4.40 -3.89
C VAL A 125 -10.59 -5.55 -3.95
N ASN A 126 -11.80 -5.25 -4.42
CA ASN A 126 -12.83 -6.23 -4.67
C ASN A 126 -13.16 -6.26 -6.16
N SER A 127 -13.16 -7.45 -6.75
CA SER A 127 -13.68 -7.63 -8.12
C SER A 127 -15.20 -7.49 -8.11
N THR A 128 -15.74 -6.86 -9.16
CA THR A 128 -17.18 -6.77 -9.37
C THR A 128 -17.68 -7.85 -10.33
N THR A 129 -16.78 -8.62 -10.91
CA THR A 129 -17.05 -9.68 -11.88
C THR A 129 -16.24 -10.94 -11.56
N GLU A 130 -16.59 -12.07 -12.20
CA GLU A 130 -15.80 -13.32 -12.09
C GLU A 130 -14.48 -13.25 -12.87
N ASP A 131 -14.30 -12.27 -13.75
CA ASP A 131 -13.06 -12.07 -14.50
C ASP A 131 -11.98 -11.44 -13.62
N GLY A 132 -10.82 -12.06 -13.57
CA GLY A 132 -9.68 -11.57 -12.79
C GLY A 132 -8.88 -10.48 -13.51
N ASN A 133 -8.39 -9.53 -12.75
CA ASN A 133 -7.39 -8.54 -13.19
C ASN A 133 -6.16 -8.64 -12.29
N LEU A 134 -4.99 -8.53 -12.90
CA LEU A 134 -3.74 -8.31 -12.16
C LEU A 134 -3.17 -6.96 -12.54
N PHE A 135 -2.97 -6.10 -11.56
CA PHE A 135 -2.27 -4.83 -11.75
C PHE A 135 -1.32 -4.56 -10.58
N ILE A 136 -0.26 -3.83 -10.87
CA ILE A 136 0.78 -3.49 -9.90
C ILE A 136 0.86 -1.98 -9.82
N PHE A 137 0.68 -1.43 -8.61
CA PHE A 137 0.90 -0.02 -8.35
C PHE A 137 2.37 0.24 -8.01
N ASN A 138 2.98 1.19 -8.70
CA ASN A 138 4.30 1.69 -8.33
C ASN A 138 4.18 2.69 -7.19
N GLN A 139 4.47 2.25 -5.97
CA GLN A 139 4.36 3.09 -4.77
C GLN A 139 5.39 4.21 -4.71
N GLU A 140 6.56 4.05 -5.34
CA GLU A 140 7.60 5.09 -5.33
C GLU A 140 7.12 6.39 -6.00
N LEU A 141 6.15 6.27 -6.91
CA LEU A 141 5.53 7.39 -7.60
C LEU A 141 4.23 7.85 -6.95
N ALA A 142 3.75 7.14 -5.92
CA ALA A 142 2.49 7.46 -5.26
C ALA A 142 2.65 8.63 -4.29
N THR A 143 1.69 9.57 -4.36
CA THR A 143 1.66 10.76 -3.50
C THR A 143 0.24 11.11 -3.11
N ILE A 144 0.07 11.68 -1.91
CA ILE A 144 -1.13 12.42 -1.52
C ILE A 144 -0.75 13.89 -1.52
N THR A 145 -1.42 14.70 -2.34
CA THR A 145 -1.17 16.14 -2.37
C THR A 145 -2.33 16.86 -1.70
N LEU A 146 -2.02 17.56 -0.62
CA LEU A 146 -2.95 18.42 0.11
C LEU A 146 -2.87 19.83 -0.48
N TYR A 147 -3.98 20.33 -0.98
CA TYR A 147 -4.12 21.74 -1.38
C TYR A 147 -4.89 22.47 -0.29
N TYR A 148 -4.28 23.48 0.30
CA TYR A 148 -4.87 24.20 1.42
C TYR A 148 -4.62 25.70 1.28
N ASN A 149 -5.36 26.47 2.04
CA ASN A 149 -5.15 27.91 2.16
C ASN A 149 -5.15 28.33 3.63
N PHE A 150 -4.53 29.45 3.88
CA PHE A 150 -4.56 30.12 5.17
C PHE A 150 -4.59 31.63 5.02
N LEU A 151 -5.08 32.29 6.05
CA LEU A 151 -5.13 33.75 6.09
C LEU A 151 -3.84 34.29 6.71
N ARG A 152 -3.28 35.31 6.11
CA ARG A 152 -2.10 36.02 6.60
C ARG A 152 -2.29 37.52 6.45
N ALA A 153 -1.74 38.28 7.40
CA ALA A 153 -1.64 39.72 7.20
C ALA A 153 -0.68 39.99 6.02
N GLU A 154 -1.13 40.83 5.08
CA GLU A 154 -0.27 41.33 4.02
C GLU A 154 0.86 42.16 4.65
N VAL A 155 2.09 41.98 4.16
CA VAL A 155 3.24 42.75 4.62
C VAL A 155 3.87 43.51 3.48
N ASP A 156 4.36 44.70 3.78
CA ASP A 156 5.07 45.53 2.82
C ASP A 156 6.51 45.01 2.57
N SER A 157 7.27 45.75 1.78
CA SER A 157 8.66 45.40 1.43
C SER A 157 9.64 45.42 2.62
N THR A 158 9.23 46.04 3.74
CA THR A 158 10.02 46.10 4.99
C THR A 158 9.61 45.02 5.99
N GLY A 159 8.51 44.31 5.70
CA GLY A 159 7.97 43.27 6.58
C GLY A 159 6.93 43.78 7.57
N ASP A 160 6.51 45.03 7.45
CA ASP A 160 5.47 45.60 8.31
C ASP A 160 4.08 45.30 7.74
N PRO A 161 3.05 45.08 8.58
CA PRO A 161 1.68 44.85 8.13
C PRO A 161 1.14 46.03 7.30
N VAL A 162 0.56 45.73 6.14
CA VAL A 162 -0.21 46.71 5.36
C VAL A 162 -1.53 46.95 6.08
N LEU A 163 -1.86 48.24 6.32
CA LEU A 163 -3.10 48.62 6.99
C LEU A 163 -4.11 49.19 6.00
N ASP A 164 -5.39 48.92 6.26
CA ASP A 164 -6.50 49.52 5.54
C ASP A 164 -6.76 50.98 6.01
N GLU A 165 -7.76 51.68 5.44
CA GLU A 165 -8.12 53.03 5.79
C GLU A 165 -8.58 53.21 7.24
N ASP A 166 -9.02 52.13 7.87
CA ASP A 166 -9.48 52.07 9.27
C ASP A 166 -8.36 51.66 10.25
N GLY A 167 -7.14 51.39 9.72
CA GLY A 167 -5.97 51.00 10.51
C GLY A 167 -5.91 49.52 10.88
N ASN A 168 -6.73 48.65 10.27
CA ASN A 168 -6.67 47.21 10.47
C ASN A 168 -5.70 46.59 9.45
N ALA A 169 -5.08 45.45 9.85
CA ALA A 169 -4.22 44.71 8.91
C ALA A 169 -5.04 44.14 7.74
N VAL A 170 -4.56 44.40 6.53
CA VAL A 170 -5.13 43.78 5.32
C VAL A 170 -4.81 42.30 5.34
N ILE A 171 -5.84 41.46 5.18
CA ILE A 171 -5.70 40.01 5.22
C ILE A 171 -5.72 39.47 3.77
N GLU A 172 -4.70 38.73 3.43
CA GLU A 172 -4.61 37.98 2.19
C GLU A 172 -4.81 36.48 2.38
N THR A 173 -5.36 35.80 1.38
CA THR A 173 -5.47 34.33 1.36
C THR A 173 -4.28 33.75 0.61
N ILE A 174 -3.49 32.95 1.30
CA ILE A 174 -2.34 32.26 0.71
C ILE A 174 -2.72 30.82 0.38
N TYR A 175 -2.51 30.43 -0.88
CA TYR A 175 -2.71 29.06 -1.36
C TYR A 175 -1.40 28.31 -1.36
N LYS A 176 -1.41 27.10 -0.81
CA LYS A 176 -0.24 26.21 -0.72
C LYS A 176 -0.63 24.79 -1.08
N ASN A 177 0.37 24.00 -1.37
CA ASN A 177 0.24 22.56 -1.45
C ASN A 177 1.35 21.88 -0.65
N TYR A 178 1.06 20.69 -0.18
CA TYR A 178 2.01 19.84 0.52
C TYR A 178 1.81 18.40 0.05
N SER A 179 2.90 17.72 -0.32
CA SER A 179 2.85 16.34 -0.82
C SER A 179 3.41 15.37 0.19
N LEU A 180 2.55 14.44 0.62
CA LEU A 180 2.93 13.25 1.37
C LEU A 180 3.34 12.17 0.37
N ARG A 181 4.50 11.57 0.57
CA ARG A 181 5.00 10.48 -0.26
C ARG A 181 4.84 9.17 0.47
N PHE A 182 4.45 8.14 -0.27
CA PHE A 182 4.51 6.79 0.24
C PHE A 182 5.96 6.33 0.29
N GLY A 183 6.40 5.92 1.46
CA GLY A 183 7.77 5.45 1.69
C GLY A 183 7.80 4.41 2.79
N GLY A 184 8.92 3.69 2.91
CA GLY A 184 9.07 2.63 3.89
C GLY A 184 8.57 1.27 3.41
N ILE A 185 8.15 0.43 4.35
CA ILE A 185 7.73 -0.94 4.09
C ILE A 185 6.31 -0.95 3.52
N ASN A 186 6.10 -1.78 2.53
CA ASN A 186 4.78 -2.12 2.02
C ASN A 186 4.53 -3.62 2.16
N LEU A 187 3.28 -3.99 2.38
CA LEU A 187 2.85 -5.36 2.55
C LEU A 187 1.68 -5.64 1.62
N ASN A 188 1.84 -6.65 0.76
CA ASN A 188 0.71 -7.18 0.01
C ASN A 188 0.02 -8.25 0.85
N VAL A 189 -1.29 -8.08 1.03
CA VAL A 189 -2.13 -9.04 1.74
C VAL A 189 -2.95 -9.79 0.70
N PHE A 190 -2.95 -11.10 0.78
CA PHE A 190 -3.66 -11.99 -0.14
C PHE A 190 -4.68 -12.83 0.60
N GLU A 191 -5.81 -13.03 -0.04
CA GLU A 191 -6.79 -14.04 0.32
C GLU A 191 -6.84 -15.07 -0.81
N ASN A 192 -6.64 -16.33 -0.48
CA ASN A 192 -6.56 -17.40 -1.46
C ASN A 192 -7.74 -18.37 -1.29
N GLU A 193 -8.59 -18.43 -2.29
CA GLU A 193 -9.54 -19.53 -2.44
C GLU A 193 -8.88 -20.68 -3.22
N LEU A 194 -8.78 -21.83 -2.58
CA LEU A 194 -8.33 -23.05 -3.21
C LEU A 194 -9.53 -23.84 -3.72
N THR A 195 -9.39 -24.43 -4.90
CA THR A 195 -10.40 -25.40 -5.34
C THR A 195 -10.45 -26.58 -4.37
N PRO A 196 -11.60 -27.23 -4.18
CA PRO A 196 -11.72 -28.38 -3.26
C PRO A 196 -10.70 -29.49 -3.57
N GLU A 197 -10.34 -29.68 -4.83
CA GLU A 197 -9.36 -30.65 -5.28
C GLU A 197 -7.96 -30.31 -4.75
N ILE A 198 -7.50 -29.08 -4.92
CA ILE A 198 -6.19 -28.63 -4.43
C ILE A 198 -6.17 -28.61 -2.91
N ALA A 199 -7.23 -28.12 -2.26
CA ALA A 199 -7.34 -28.14 -0.81
C ALA A 199 -7.25 -29.54 -0.23
N SER A 200 -7.89 -30.53 -0.88
CA SER A 200 -7.84 -31.93 -0.47
C SER A 200 -6.43 -32.53 -0.64
N ALA A 201 -5.75 -32.24 -1.75
CA ALA A 201 -4.38 -32.72 -1.99
C ALA A 201 -3.40 -32.16 -0.94
N ILE A 202 -3.54 -30.89 -0.58
CA ILE A 202 -2.69 -30.26 0.45
C ILE A 202 -2.97 -30.84 1.84
N ALA A 203 -4.24 -31.08 2.17
CA ALA A 203 -4.63 -31.61 3.48
C ALA A 203 -4.23 -33.11 3.68
N ASN A 204 -4.12 -33.87 2.60
CA ASN A 204 -3.87 -35.29 2.63
C ASN A 204 -2.79 -35.70 1.61
N PRO A 205 -1.55 -35.23 1.76
CA PRO A 205 -0.49 -35.52 0.81
C PRO A 205 -0.13 -37.01 0.82
N ASN A 206 0.07 -37.59 -0.36
CA ASN A 206 0.58 -38.95 -0.49
C ASN A 206 2.11 -38.95 -0.32
N THR A 207 2.57 -39.08 0.92
CA THR A 207 3.99 -39.08 1.26
C THR A 207 4.72 -40.39 0.98
N LEU A 208 3.99 -41.47 0.71
CA LEU A 208 4.58 -42.82 0.46
C LEU A 208 4.90 -43.05 -1.01
N GLU A 209 3.98 -42.68 -1.89
CA GLU A 209 4.12 -42.88 -3.34
C GLU A 209 4.39 -41.62 -4.11
N GLY A 210 4.24 -40.47 -3.41
CA GLY A 210 4.32 -39.12 -4.02
C GLY A 210 3.01 -38.69 -4.67
N GLU A 211 2.92 -37.42 -4.99
CA GLU A 211 1.79 -36.82 -5.67
C GLU A 211 1.97 -36.85 -7.18
N GLU A 212 0.92 -37.19 -7.92
CA GLU A 212 0.92 -37.14 -9.38
C GLU A 212 1.03 -35.71 -9.91
N ASN A 213 0.42 -34.74 -9.19
CA ASN A 213 0.41 -33.34 -9.53
C ASN A 213 1.09 -32.51 -8.43
N LEU A 214 2.01 -31.66 -8.84
CA LEU A 214 2.70 -30.72 -7.95
C LEU A 214 2.11 -29.34 -8.10
N TYR A 215 1.70 -28.73 -6.98
CA TYR A 215 1.09 -27.41 -6.95
C TYR A 215 2.09 -26.38 -6.43
N LEU A 216 2.25 -25.29 -7.17
CA LEU A 216 3.13 -24.17 -6.80
C LEU A 216 2.41 -22.86 -7.08
N ARG A 217 2.38 -21.96 -6.07
CA ARG A 217 1.77 -20.64 -6.19
C ARG A 217 2.53 -19.64 -5.32
N GLY A 218 2.84 -18.47 -5.88
CA GLY A 218 3.40 -17.33 -5.13
C GLY A 218 2.35 -16.59 -4.29
N GLY A 219 2.82 -15.59 -3.53
CA GLY A 219 1.99 -14.85 -2.58
C GLY A 219 1.81 -15.64 -1.28
N ASP A 220 0.63 -15.59 -0.65
CA ASP A 220 0.21 -16.54 0.38
C ASP A 220 -0.15 -17.88 -0.29
N GLY A 221 0.87 -18.58 -0.76
CA GLY A 221 0.73 -19.59 -1.76
C GLY A 221 1.02 -21.01 -1.27
N ILE A 222 1.38 -21.85 -2.23
CA ILE A 222 1.62 -23.28 -2.04
C ILE A 222 3.07 -23.56 -2.37
N ILE A 223 3.75 -24.29 -1.48
CA ILE A 223 5.11 -24.80 -1.70
C ILE A 223 5.02 -26.29 -1.88
N THR A 224 5.67 -26.80 -2.92
CA THR A 224 5.88 -28.24 -3.12
C THR A 224 7.26 -28.62 -2.62
N VAL A 225 7.32 -29.63 -1.76
CA VAL A 225 8.56 -30.24 -1.29
C VAL A 225 8.74 -31.58 -1.99
N ILE A 226 9.87 -31.78 -2.64
CA ILE A 226 10.25 -33.02 -3.29
C ILE A 226 11.37 -33.65 -2.48
N ASN A 227 11.09 -34.76 -1.83
CA ASN A 227 12.10 -35.57 -1.18
C ASN A 227 12.62 -36.62 -2.17
N LEU A 228 13.88 -36.56 -2.46
CA LEU A 228 14.56 -37.53 -3.27
C LEU A 228 15.20 -38.57 -2.32
N PHE A 229 15.13 -39.86 -2.74
CA PHE A 229 15.77 -40.99 -2.02
C PHE A 229 15.17 -41.38 -0.68
N GLY A 230 13.89 -41.01 -0.39
CA GLY A 230 13.19 -41.43 0.81
C GLY A 230 13.71 -40.80 2.11
N ASP A 231 13.47 -41.46 3.21
CA ASP A 231 13.81 -41.00 4.55
C ASP A 231 15.20 -41.50 4.98
N ASP A 232 15.80 -40.78 5.93
CA ASP A 232 16.97 -41.15 6.69
C ASP A 232 16.49 -41.88 7.98
N VAL A 233 16.30 -43.17 7.89
CA VAL A 233 15.71 -43.98 9.01
C VAL A 233 16.71 -44.19 10.15
N ASP A 234 18.00 -44.27 9.84
CA ASP A 234 19.06 -44.44 10.83
C ASP A 234 19.63 -43.12 11.39
N SER A 235 19.13 -41.97 10.88
CA SER A 235 19.48 -40.64 11.33
C SER A 235 20.99 -40.31 11.20
N ASN A 236 21.65 -40.85 10.18
CA ASN A 236 23.06 -40.57 9.89
C ASN A 236 23.30 -39.31 9.05
N GLY A 237 22.22 -38.66 8.60
CA GLY A 237 22.24 -37.43 7.78
C GLY A 237 22.21 -37.65 6.27
N VAL A 238 22.04 -38.91 5.83
CA VAL A 238 21.92 -39.32 4.43
C VAL A 238 20.70 -40.21 4.26
N ALA A 239 19.87 -39.96 3.27
CA ALA A 239 18.72 -40.82 2.99
C ALA A 239 19.17 -42.24 2.63
N ASP A 240 18.50 -43.28 3.19
CA ASP A 240 18.89 -44.70 3.06
C ASP A 240 18.97 -45.15 1.61
N GLU A 241 18.06 -44.72 0.75
CA GLU A 241 18.09 -45.03 -0.69
C GLU A 241 19.29 -44.42 -1.40
N LEU A 242 19.70 -43.23 -0.98
CA LEU A 242 20.90 -42.58 -1.53
C LEU A 242 22.17 -43.35 -1.14
N GLU A 243 22.24 -43.91 0.07
CA GLU A 243 23.34 -44.77 0.49
C GLU A 243 23.39 -46.04 -0.34
N GLN A 244 22.24 -46.69 -0.53
CA GLN A 244 22.17 -47.86 -1.40
C GLN A 244 22.64 -47.58 -2.83
N LEU A 245 22.27 -46.43 -3.39
CA LEU A 245 22.71 -46.02 -4.72
C LEU A 245 24.20 -45.70 -4.79
N ARG A 246 24.78 -45.17 -3.72
CA ARG A 246 26.22 -44.93 -3.64
C ARG A 246 27.04 -46.20 -3.51
N ASP A 247 26.49 -47.19 -2.84
CA ASP A 247 27.16 -48.48 -2.64
C ASP A 247 27.04 -49.40 -3.88
N GLN A 248 26.18 -49.04 -4.83
CA GLN A 248 26.10 -49.75 -6.11
C GLN A 248 27.24 -49.29 -7.01
N GLU A 249 28.19 -50.20 -7.28
CA GLU A 249 29.19 -49.98 -8.32
C GLU A 249 28.46 -50.01 -9.70
N TRP A 250 28.33 -48.84 -10.31
CA TRP A 250 27.88 -48.73 -11.69
C TRP A 250 29.03 -49.15 -12.60
N ILE A 251 28.92 -50.35 -13.13
CA ILE A 251 29.86 -50.89 -14.13
C ILE A 251 29.52 -50.32 -15.52
#